data_b3d40ed25851ce654fadd51fe28e73d9
#
_entry.id   b3d40ed25851ce654fadd51fe28e73d9
#
_cell.length_a   1.000
_cell.length_b   1.000
_cell.length_c   1.000
_cell.angle_alpha   90.00
_cell.angle_beta   90.00
_cell.angle_gamma   90.00
#
_symmetry.space_group_name_H-M   'P 1'
#
loop_
_entity.id
_entity.type
_entity.pdbx_description
1 polymer ?
#
loop_
_entity_poly.entity_id
_entity_poly.type
_entity_poly.pdbx_seq_one_letter_code
_entity_poly.pdbx_strand_id
1 'polypeptide(L)'
;MRFMLLLKGDPQVDATEGVAADPVAGPLPPTELIEGMLRYQEELTKAGVMLAAEGLFDSSQGSRVVYANGRKSVVDGPFAEAKELVAGFYILQVSSKEEAIEWAKRCPVELAVQGTDMEAVVEVRQVAEFDDLATGTPELREADRRLREQLP
;
A
#
# COMPACT_ATOMS: atom_id res chain seq x y z
N MET A 1 17.37 -4.49 4.96
CA MET A 1 16.76 -3.30 4.31
C MET A 1 15.25 -3.49 4.32
N ARG A 2 14.48 -2.40 4.48
CA ARG A 2 13.01 -2.48 4.42
C ARG A 2 12.51 -2.01 3.06
N PHE A 3 11.52 -2.71 2.53
CA PHE A 3 10.85 -2.34 1.30
C PHE A 3 9.34 -2.33 1.50
N MET A 4 8.68 -1.37 0.86
CA MET A 4 7.23 -1.34 0.78
C MET A 4 6.81 -1.82 -0.62
N LEU A 5 5.89 -2.76 -0.64
CA LEU A 5 5.17 -3.18 -1.84
C LEU A 5 3.84 -2.46 -1.84
N LEU A 6 3.62 -1.58 -2.80
CA LEU A 6 2.38 -0.83 -2.96
C LEU A 6 1.52 -1.52 -4.01
N LEU A 7 0.37 -2.01 -3.60
CA LEU A 7 -0.63 -2.56 -4.51
C LEU A 7 -1.39 -1.39 -5.11
N LYS A 8 -1.20 -1.13 -6.41
CA LYS A 8 -1.86 -0.01 -7.08
C LYS A 8 -3.32 -0.35 -7.31
N GLY A 9 -4.19 0.58 -6.89
CA GLY A 9 -5.63 0.49 -7.12
C GLY A 9 -6.01 0.81 -8.56
N ASP A 10 -7.21 0.40 -8.95
CA ASP A 10 -7.80 0.73 -10.25
C ASP A 10 -8.93 1.75 -10.06
N PRO A 11 -8.93 2.87 -10.80
CA PRO A 11 -9.98 3.87 -10.71
C PRO A 11 -11.32 3.38 -11.22
N GLN A 12 -11.36 2.35 -12.07
CA GLN A 12 -12.64 1.80 -12.53
C GLN A 12 -13.32 0.98 -11.42
N VAL A 13 -12.55 0.34 -10.57
CA VAL A 13 -13.06 -0.33 -9.37
C VAL A 13 -13.42 0.71 -8.31
N ASP A 14 -12.64 1.78 -8.22
CA ASP A 14 -12.83 2.88 -7.27
C ASP A 14 -13.99 3.82 -7.68
N ALA A 15 -14.26 3.92 -8.98
CA ALA A 15 -15.25 4.84 -9.57
C ALA A 15 -16.57 4.18 -9.96
N THR A 16 -16.92 3.01 -9.45
CA THR A 16 -18.25 2.42 -9.69
C THR A 16 -19.35 3.25 -9.01
N GLU A 17 -19.61 4.42 -9.61
CA GLU A 17 -20.82 5.17 -9.36
C GLU A 17 -22.03 4.31 -9.76
N GLY A 18 -22.92 4.06 -8.83
CA GLY A 18 -24.28 3.71 -9.14
C GLY A 18 -24.74 2.28 -8.89
N VAL A 19 -23.97 1.41 -8.33
CA VAL A 19 -24.56 0.26 -7.64
C VAL A 19 -24.87 0.75 -6.23
N ALA A 20 -26.18 0.73 -5.89
CA ALA A 20 -26.64 0.97 -4.53
C ALA A 20 -26.06 -0.16 -3.65
N ALA A 21 -24.80 -0.05 -3.36
CA ALA A 21 -24.09 -0.83 -2.40
C ALA A 21 -24.29 -0.14 -1.05
N ASP A 22 -24.56 -0.93 -0.06
CA ASP A 22 -24.37 -0.61 1.34
C ASP A 22 -23.14 0.34 1.45
N PRO A 23 -23.23 1.52 2.11
CA PRO A 23 -22.15 2.50 2.15
C PRO A 23 -20.84 1.98 2.76
N VAL A 24 -20.74 0.70 3.03
CA VAL A 24 -19.58 -0.01 3.57
C VAL A 24 -18.92 -0.94 2.53
N ALA A 25 -19.51 -1.18 1.37
CA ALA A 25 -19.02 -2.17 0.43
C ALA A 25 -18.97 -1.63 -1.01
N GLY A 26 -17.79 -1.17 -1.42
CA GLY A 26 -17.39 -1.31 -2.83
C GLY A 26 -17.52 -2.77 -3.27
N PRO A 27 -17.35 -3.11 -4.56
CA PRO A 27 -17.43 -4.50 -4.99
C PRO A 27 -16.49 -5.35 -4.15
N LEU A 28 -17.05 -6.36 -3.48
CA LEU A 28 -16.25 -7.27 -2.65
C LEU A 28 -15.20 -7.94 -3.54
N PRO A 29 -13.95 -8.03 -3.08
CA PRO A 29 -12.92 -8.73 -3.83
C PRO A 29 -13.33 -10.19 -4.04
N PRO A 30 -13.02 -10.80 -5.21
CA PRO A 30 -13.29 -12.22 -5.45
C PRO A 30 -12.70 -13.09 -4.34
N THR A 31 -13.40 -14.16 -3.96
CA THR A 31 -12.93 -15.10 -2.93
C THR A 31 -11.54 -15.64 -3.24
N GLU A 32 -11.26 -15.94 -4.51
CA GLU A 32 -9.97 -16.43 -4.99
C GLU A 32 -8.84 -15.42 -4.73
N LEU A 33 -9.13 -14.12 -4.85
CA LEU A 33 -8.16 -13.07 -4.52
C LEU A 33 -7.85 -13.06 -3.02
N ILE A 34 -8.88 -13.13 -2.18
CA ILE A 34 -8.70 -13.16 -0.72
C ILE A 34 -7.87 -14.38 -0.31
N GLU A 35 -8.22 -15.56 -0.82
CA GLU A 35 -7.50 -16.81 -0.55
C GLU A 35 -6.05 -16.75 -1.06
N GLY A 36 -5.83 -16.17 -2.25
CA GLY A 36 -4.50 -15.97 -2.83
C GLY A 36 -3.64 -15.06 -1.96
N MET A 37 -4.20 -13.94 -1.52
CA MET A 37 -3.51 -12.98 -0.64
C MET A 37 -3.19 -13.58 0.72
N LEU A 38 -4.09 -14.38 1.31
CA LEU A 38 -3.82 -15.07 2.58
C LEU A 38 -2.69 -16.09 2.44
N ARG A 39 -2.66 -16.89 1.37
CA ARG A 39 -1.55 -17.81 1.10
C ARG A 39 -0.23 -17.05 0.93
N TYR A 40 -0.24 -15.96 0.20
CA TYR A 40 0.94 -15.13 0.02
C TYR A 40 1.45 -14.55 1.35
N GLN A 41 0.57 -14.05 2.21
CA GLN A 41 0.93 -13.57 3.55
C GLN A 41 1.50 -14.69 4.42
N GLU A 42 0.94 -15.91 4.32
CA GLU A 42 1.47 -17.06 5.02
C GLU A 42 2.90 -17.41 4.59
N GLU A 43 3.19 -17.34 3.29
CA GLU A 43 4.54 -17.56 2.75
C GLU A 43 5.54 -16.50 3.24
N LEU A 44 5.16 -15.21 3.20
CA LEU A 44 5.97 -14.12 3.73
C LEU A 44 6.25 -14.26 5.24
N THR A 45 5.24 -14.68 5.99
CA THR A 45 5.32 -14.91 7.43
C THR A 45 6.25 -16.09 7.74
N LYS A 46 6.10 -17.22 7.04
CA LYS A 46 6.96 -18.39 7.18
C LYS A 46 8.43 -18.09 6.83
N ALA A 47 8.64 -17.24 5.83
CA ALA A 47 9.97 -16.77 5.46
C ALA A 47 10.55 -15.75 6.46
N GLY A 48 9.74 -15.23 7.39
CA GLY A 48 10.15 -14.25 8.39
C GLY A 48 10.47 -12.87 7.81
N VAL A 49 9.97 -12.57 6.61
CA VAL A 49 10.27 -11.30 5.92
C VAL A 49 9.17 -10.24 6.06
N MET A 50 7.96 -10.61 6.47
CA MET A 50 6.84 -9.69 6.59
C MET A 50 6.90 -8.90 7.90
N LEU A 51 6.87 -7.57 7.80
CA LEU A 51 6.77 -6.66 8.96
C LEU A 51 5.34 -6.13 9.15
N ALA A 52 4.64 -5.83 8.06
CA ALA A 52 3.26 -5.35 8.08
C ALA A 52 2.57 -5.63 6.74
N ALA A 53 1.25 -5.74 6.77
CA ALA A 53 0.40 -5.87 5.58
C ALA A 53 -1.00 -5.35 5.90
N GLU A 54 -1.51 -4.43 5.06
CA GLU A 54 -2.85 -3.88 5.22
C GLU A 54 -3.52 -3.67 3.84
N GLY A 55 -4.81 -3.98 3.76
CA GLY A 55 -5.68 -3.56 2.68
C GLY A 55 -6.31 -2.20 2.99
N LEU A 56 -6.59 -1.42 1.96
CA LEU A 56 -7.26 -0.15 2.07
C LEU A 56 -8.64 -0.23 1.41
N PHE A 57 -9.61 0.48 1.97
CA PHE A 57 -10.86 0.74 1.28
C PHE A 57 -10.63 1.59 0.02
N ASP A 58 -11.59 1.57 -0.90
CA ASP A 58 -11.55 2.45 -2.07
C ASP A 58 -11.52 3.94 -1.67
N SER A 59 -11.11 4.80 -2.61
CA SER A 59 -10.89 6.22 -2.31
C SER A 59 -12.17 7.00 -2.01
N SER A 60 -13.35 6.44 -2.27
CA SER A 60 -14.63 7.08 -1.91
C SER A 60 -14.80 7.28 -0.40
N GLN A 61 -14.13 6.42 0.39
CA GLN A 61 -14.11 6.53 1.85
C GLN A 61 -12.90 7.31 2.38
N GLY A 62 -12.08 7.83 1.48
CA GLY A 62 -10.88 8.58 1.81
C GLY A 62 -11.04 10.09 1.69
N SER A 63 -10.09 10.80 2.27
CA SER A 63 -9.97 12.25 2.13
C SER A 63 -8.51 12.63 1.94
N ARG A 64 -8.27 13.69 1.18
CA ARG A 64 -6.95 14.30 1.01
C ARG A 64 -6.90 15.63 1.75
N VAL A 65 -5.84 15.85 2.52
CA VAL A 65 -5.51 17.17 3.06
C VAL A 65 -4.51 17.81 2.12
N VAL A 66 -4.92 18.88 1.44
CA VAL A 66 -4.12 19.59 0.45
C VAL A 66 -3.62 20.90 1.03
N TYR A 67 -2.30 21.12 0.99
CA TYR A 67 -1.69 22.39 1.31
C TYR A 67 -1.39 23.16 0.02
N ALA A 68 -2.05 24.31 -0.16
CA ALA A 68 -1.83 25.19 -1.30
C ALA A 68 -2.10 26.65 -0.89
N ASN A 69 -1.34 27.58 -1.47
CA ASN A 69 -1.50 29.02 -1.23
C ASN A 69 -1.52 29.39 0.27
N GLY A 70 -0.65 28.80 1.06
CA GLY A 70 -0.50 29.09 2.48
C GLY A 70 -1.56 28.50 3.42
N ARG A 71 -2.46 27.66 2.91
CA ARG A 71 -3.54 27.04 3.71
C ARG A 71 -3.72 25.57 3.40
N LYS A 72 -4.31 24.85 4.36
CA LYS A 72 -4.75 23.46 4.19
C LYS A 72 -6.24 23.42 3.87
N SER A 73 -6.62 22.53 2.96
CA SER A 73 -8.02 22.20 2.65
C SER A 73 -8.21 20.69 2.66
N VAL A 74 -9.45 20.24 2.85
CA VAL A 74 -9.82 18.82 2.78
C VAL A 74 -10.59 18.60 1.50
N VAL A 75 -10.24 17.54 0.77
CA VAL A 75 -10.93 17.10 -0.45
C VAL A 75 -11.33 15.65 -0.23
N ASP A 76 -12.63 15.36 -0.25
CA ASP A 76 -13.15 14.00 -0.12
C ASP A 76 -13.04 13.26 -1.45
N GLY A 77 -12.85 11.93 -1.36
CA GLY A 77 -12.86 11.04 -2.52
C GLY A 77 -14.25 10.91 -3.15
N PRO A 78 -14.40 10.12 -4.23
CA PRO A 78 -13.35 9.33 -4.87
C PRO A 78 -12.33 10.17 -5.66
N PHE A 79 -11.11 9.63 -5.85
CA PHE A 79 -10.02 10.30 -6.58
C PHE A 79 -9.83 9.63 -7.94
N ALA A 80 -9.82 10.43 -9.02
CA ALA A 80 -9.78 9.94 -10.40
C ALA A 80 -8.39 9.51 -10.90
N GLU A 81 -7.34 9.84 -10.16
CA GLU A 81 -5.96 9.61 -10.59
C GLU A 81 -5.50 8.18 -10.31
N ALA A 82 -5.72 7.26 -11.25
CA ALA A 82 -5.39 5.84 -11.16
C ALA A 82 -4.00 5.56 -10.60
N LYS A 83 -3.01 6.29 -11.08
CA LYS A 83 -1.60 6.08 -10.71
C LYS A 83 -1.30 6.45 -9.25
N GLU A 84 -2.19 7.18 -8.60
CA GLU A 84 -2.08 7.61 -7.21
C GLU A 84 -2.82 6.70 -6.23
N LEU A 85 -3.74 5.86 -6.73
CA LEU A 85 -4.54 4.98 -5.89
C LEU A 85 -3.70 3.82 -5.36
N VAL A 86 -3.89 3.51 -4.10
CA VAL A 86 -3.25 2.38 -3.41
C VAL A 86 -4.34 1.53 -2.77
N ALA A 87 -4.44 0.27 -3.18
CA ALA A 87 -5.41 -0.69 -2.64
C ALA A 87 -4.90 -1.40 -1.37
N GLY A 88 -3.62 -1.34 -1.11
CA GLY A 88 -3.00 -1.97 0.05
C GLY A 88 -1.48 -1.94 -0.05
N PHE A 89 -0.82 -2.43 1.00
CA PHE A 89 0.63 -2.48 1.04
C PHE A 89 1.15 -3.65 1.87
N TYR A 90 2.39 -4.03 1.59
CA TYR A 90 3.23 -4.88 2.44
C TYR A 90 4.50 -4.12 2.82
N ILE A 91 5.00 -4.33 4.03
CA ILE A 91 6.34 -3.90 4.44
C ILE A 91 7.17 -5.15 4.69
N LEU A 92 8.27 -5.29 3.96
CA LEU A 92 9.16 -6.44 4.03
C LEU A 92 10.53 -6.05 4.56
N GLN A 93 11.13 -6.95 5.34
CA GLN A 93 12.54 -6.92 5.76
C GLN A 93 13.28 -7.96 4.95
N VAL A 94 14.09 -7.51 3.98
CA VAL A 94 14.84 -8.39 3.06
C VAL A 94 16.28 -7.90 2.90
N SER A 95 17.12 -8.75 2.29
CA SER A 95 18.55 -8.47 2.14
C SER A 95 18.86 -7.51 1.01
N SER A 96 18.04 -7.48 -0.04
CA SER A 96 18.26 -6.67 -1.25
C SER A 96 16.96 -6.24 -1.93
N LYS A 97 17.08 -5.31 -2.87
CA LYS A 97 15.98 -4.90 -3.76
C LYS A 97 15.53 -6.05 -4.66
N GLU A 98 16.48 -6.84 -5.14
CA GLU A 98 16.23 -8.00 -6.00
C GLU A 98 15.35 -9.02 -5.27
N GLU A 99 15.63 -9.29 -3.99
CA GLU A 99 14.79 -10.15 -3.16
C GLU A 99 13.39 -9.57 -2.97
N ALA A 100 13.27 -8.26 -2.74
CA ALA A 100 11.97 -7.60 -2.65
C ALA A 100 11.17 -7.73 -3.97
N ILE A 101 11.83 -7.63 -5.13
CA ILE A 101 11.22 -7.83 -6.44
C ILE A 101 10.75 -9.27 -6.62
N GLU A 102 11.53 -10.26 -6.21
CA GLU A 102 11.13 -11.67 -6.30
C GLU A 102 9.89 -11.95 -5.42
N TRP A 103 9.80 -11.36 -4.25
CA TRP A 103 8.59 -11.41 -3.45
C TRP A 103 7.40 -10.69 -4.12
N ALA A 104 7.62 -9.51 -4.71
CA ALA A 104 6.57 -8.77 -5.41
C ALA A 104 5.99 -9.55 -6.60
N LYS A 105 6.82 -10.28 -7.35
CA LYS A 105 6.38 -11.16 -8.46
C LYS A 105 5.47 -12.31 -8.01
N ARG A 106 5.54 -12.71 -6.75
CA ARG A 106 4.72 -13.79 -6.18
C ARG A 106 3.39 -13.28 -5.63
N CYS A 107 3.23 -11.96 -5.50
CA CYS A 107 1.98 -11.37 -5.05
C CYS A 107 0.88 -11.61 -6.11
N PRO A 108 -0.24 -12.25 -5.76
CA PRO A 108 -1.23 -12.72 -6.73
C PRO A 108 -2.18 -11.58 -7.19
N VAL A 109 -1.62 -10.44 -7.58
CA VAL A 109 -2.40 -9.25 -8.01
C VAL A 109 -3.17 -9.47 -9.30
N GLU A 110 -2.74 -10.44 -10.13
CA GLU A 110 -3.43 -10.85 -11.36
C GLU A 110 -4.86 -11.34 -11.08
N LEU A 111 -5.12 -11.89 -9.89
CA LEU A 111 -6.45 -12.33 -9.50
C LEU A 111 -7.45 -11.16 -9.36
N ALA A 112 -6.95 -9.95 -9.12
CA ALA A 112 -7.79 -8.75 -9.02
C ALA A 112 -8.30 -8.27 -10.38
N VAL A 113 -7.58 -8.58 -11.46
CA VAL A 113 -7.85 -8.10 -12.83
C VAL A 113 -8.21 -9.24 -13.79
N GLN A 114 -8.38 -10.45 -13.27
CA GLN A 114 -8.67 -11.64 -14.07
C GLN A 114 -9.96 -11.48 -14.88
N GLY A 115 -9.88 -11.73 -16.19
CA GLY A 115 -11.02 -11.58 -17.10
C GLY A 115 -11.32 -10.15 -17.54
N THR A 116 -10.40 -9.23 -17.26
CA THR A 116 -10.46 -7.82 -17.70
C THR A 116 -9.24 -7.47 -18.56
N ASP A 117 -9.28 -6.32 -19.22
CA ASP A 117 -8.12 -5.75 -19.94
C ASP A 117 -7.29 -4.80 -19.04
N MET A 118 -7.54 -4.83 -17.72
CA MET A 118 -6.88 -3.97 -16.74
C MET A 118 -5.50 -4.50 -16.38
N GLU A 119 -4.61 -3.59 -15.98
CA GLU A 119 -3.26 -3.90 -15.52
C GLU A 119 -3.21 -3.89 -13.99
N ALA A 120 -2.63 -4.94 -13.41
CA ALA A 120 -2.32 -4.99 -11.98
C ALA A 120 -0.85 -4.65 -11.74
N VAL A 121 -0.58 -3.75 -10.81
CA VAL A 121 0.77 -3.26 -10.55
C VAL A 121 1.13 -3.39 -9.07
N VAL A 122 2.32 -3.95 -8.80
CA VAL A 122 2.96 -3.88 -7.49
C VAL A 122 4.20 -2.99 -7.61
N GLU A 123 4.16 -1.83 -6.98
CA GLU A 123 5.30 -0.91 -6.95
C GLU A 123 6.21 -1.25 -5.76
N VAL A 124 7.49 -1.47 -6.01
CA VAL A 124 8.48 -1.79 -4.99
C VAL A 124 9.26 -0.53 -4.62
N ARG A 125 9.16 -0.08 -3.35
CA ARG A 125 9.85 1.11 -2.85
C ARG A 125 10.70 0.78 -1.64
N GLN A 126 11.98 1.17 -1.67
CA GLN A 126 12.81 1.07 -0.48
C GLN A 126 12.34 2.10 0.56
N VAL A 127 12.18 1.65 1.81
CA VAL A 127 11.89 2.55 2.93
C VAL A 127 13.17 3.30 3.28
N ALA A 128 13.11 4.63 3.26
CA ALA A 128 14.21 5.47 3.72
C ALA A 128 14.34 5.37 5.25
N GLU A 129 15.52 4.99 5.72
CA GLU A 129 15.83 5.06 7.14
C GLU A 129 16.33 6.46 7.48
N PHE A 130 16.20 6.86 8.74
CA PHE A 130 16.65 8.21 9.14
C PHE A 130 18.13 8.40 8.89
N ASP A 131 18.93 7.33 8.98
CA ASP A 131 20.36 7.34 8.70
C ASP A 131 20.71 7.58 7.23
N ASP A 132 19.78 7.34 6.31
CA ASP A 132 19.94 7.62 4.88
C ASP A 132 19.79 9.12 4.56
N LEU A 133 19.27 9.92 5.52
CA LEU A 133 19.03 11.34 5.33
C LEU A 133 20.32 12.15 5.58
N ALA A 134 20.87 12.74 4.52
CA ALA A 134 22.10 13.55 4.60
C ALA A 134 21.99 14.75 5.55
N THR A 135 20.79 15.25 5.79
CA THR A 135 20.48 16.40 6.66
C THR A 135 20.17 16.01 8.11
N GLY A 136 20.21 14.74 8.45
CA GLY A 136 19.96 14.27 9.81
C GLY A 136 21.10 14.62 10.75
N THR A 137 20.86 15.49 11.74
CA THR A 137 21.83 15.75 12.81
C THR A 137 21.86 14.61 13.83
N PRO A 138 22.91 14.45 14.66
CA PRO A 138 22.94 13.44 15.71
C PRO A 138 21.73 13.52 16.66
N GLU A 139 21.30 14.74 17.01
CA GLU A 139 20.15 14.97 17.90
C GLU A 139 18.85 14.50 17.26
N LEU A 140 18.66 14.74 15.96
CA LEU A 140 17.48 14.29 15.22
C LEU A 140 17.46 12.78 15.08
N ARG A 141 18.62 12.13 14.86
CA ARG A 141 18.74 10.66 14.82
C ARG A 141 18.36 10.03 16.15
N GLU A 142 18.84 10.61 17.25
CA GLU A 142 18.51 10.17 18.60
C GLU A 142 17.00 10.34 18.90
N ALA A 143 16.41 11.45 18.44
CA ALA A 143 14.98 11.69 18.59
C ALA A 143 14.14 10.67 17.80
N ASP A 144 14.51 10.36 16.54
CA ASP A 144 13.83 9.32 15.74
C ASP A 144 13.92 7.95 16.41
N ARG A 145 15.10 7.56 16.89
CA ARG A 145 15.29 6.29 17.60
C ARG A 145 14.38 6.17 18.81
N ARG A 146 14.34 7.19 19.67
CA ARG A 146 13.46 7.18 20.86
C ARG A 146 11.98 7.09 20.50
N LEU A 147 11.56 7.74 19.40
CA LEU A 147 10.17 7.64 18.94
C LEU A 147 9.84 6.24 18.43
N ARG A 148 10.76 5.59 17.70
CA ARG A 148 10.56 4.21 17.20
C ARG A 148 10.49 3.18 18.32
N GLU A 149 11.26 3.37 19.40
CA GLU A 149 11.21 2.51 20.60
C GLU A 149 9.88 2.60 21.37
N GLN A 150 9.09 3.67 21.14
CA GLN A 150 7.78 3.87 21.77
C GLN A 150 6.62 3.38 20.90
N LEU A 151 6.89 2.94 19.66
CA LEU A 151 5.87 2.34 18.81
C LEU A 151 5.50 0.96 19.35
N PRO A 152 4.20 0.59 19.31
CA PRO A 152 3.73 -0.71 19.80
C PRO A 152 4.29 -1.87 18.97
#